data_5927662e7feb171dfe7560defdb96a30
#
_entry.id   5927662e7feb171dfe7560defdb96a30
#
_cell.length_a   1.000
_cell.length_b   1.000
_cell.length_c   1.000
_cell.angle_alpha   90.00
_cell.angle_beta   90.00
_cell.angle_gamma   90.00
#
_symmetry.space_group_name_H-M   'P 1'
#
loop_
_entity.id
_entity.type
_entity.pdbx_description
1 polymer ?
#
loop_
_entity_poly.entity_id
_entity_poly.type
_entity_poly.pdbx_seq_one_letter_code
_entity_poly.pdbx_strand_id
1 'polypeptide(L)'
;MKLGKKILAALPKALALVPLLFFFLYTPASFVRYIAALLILLFALALIYARILPRAVVVTRVNDVERGIKLQDIELRLRIRNRSILPIPYFTVVDAHGPLYTRSDSWLVNLGPFEVREISYTVQGQSRGEFALGPVTVQGSGPFGLYTWQKRIDLPGTVVVYPTIHRLDLVYRQGLPSGNLRIDDKMYEDVTQFRSLREYVAGDDMKRINWKASAKTDKLFTMEFDSTLYFPVLVILNFCRDDYPARQRESLMERAAELAASVPFFYTQLKQEIGFISTGNLPGASGYATAPIKAGYGHAQGILELISKIASVEGHADFNAMFYESGVGVPMGTKVIVVSPPFNQSQADVLISAKRRGMNLLVLQIESQVEKVVDEYFAGALNVVSIGRLGGETIHG
;
A
#
# COMPACT_ATOMS: atom_id res chain seq x y z
N MET A 1 -4.03 10.39 39.90
CA MET A 1 -4.24 8.95 40.13
C MET A 1 -3.04 8.03 39.87
N LYS A 2 -2.11 8.35 38.94
CA LYS A 2 -0.91 7.54 38.65
C LYS A 2 0.20 7.60 39.69
N LEU A 3 0.30 8.67 40.50
CA LEU A 3 1.34 8.84 41.54
C LEU A 3 1.05 7.97 42.73
N GLY A 4 -0.23 7.85 43.15
CA GLY A 4 -0.63 7.02 44.28
C GLY A 4 -0.39 5.52 44.12
N LYS A 5 -0.59 4.99 42.89
CA LYS A 5 -0.31 3.57 42.57
C LYS A 5 1.20 3.25 42.62
N LYS A 6 2.07 4.22 42.25
CA LYS A 6 3.54 4.03 42.31
C LYS A 6 4.05 4.07 43.75
N ILE A 7 3.46 4.89 44.63
CA ILE A 7 3.81 4.97 46.03
C ILE A 7 3.35 3.69 46.74
N LEU A 8 2.13 3.23 46.46
CA LEU A 8 1.57 2.02 47.08
C LEU A 8 2.35 0.74 46.67
N ALA A 9 2.89 0.67 45.46
CA ALA A 9 3.73 -0.43 45.02
C ALA A 9 5.17 -0.40 45.55
N ALA A 10 5.64 0.77 45.98
CA ALA A 10 6.96 0.93 46.61
C ALA A 10 6.93 0.67 48.14
N LEU A 11 5.78 0.84 48.79
CA LEU A 11 5.60 0.73 50.24
C LEU A 11 6.01 -0.64 50.79
N PRO A 12 5.57 -1.81 50.27
CA PRO A 12 5.96 -3.11 50.80
C PRO A 12 7.46 -3.39 50.61
N LYS A 13 8.08 -2.82 49.57
CA LYS A 13 9.50 -2.97 49.29
C LYS A 13 10.38 -2.12 50.23
N ALA A 14 9.92 -0.92 50.56
CA ALA A 14 10.55 -0.09 51.58
C ALA A 14 10.39 -0.67 52.98
N LEU A 15 9.27 -1.32 53.28
CA LEU A 15 9.01 -1.96 54.56
C LEU A 15 9.97 -3.14 54.81
N ALA A 16 10.41 -3.84 53.75
CA ALA A 16 11.40 -4.93 53.86
C ALA A 16 12.79 -4.45 54.32
N LEU A 17 13.12 -3.17 54.15
CA LEU A 17 14.37 -2.59 54.66
C LEU A 17 14.39 -2.38 56.17
N VAL A 18 13.23 -2.24 56.78
CA VAL A 18 13.13 -1.94 58.24
C VAL A 18 13.74 -3.05 59.10
N PRO A 19 13.39 -4.34 58.91
CA PRO A 19 14.01 -5.41 59.70
C PRO A 19 15.50 -5.56 59.41
N LEU A 20 15.94 -5.35 58.16
CA LEU A 20 17.35 -5.38 57.80
C LEU A 20 18.16 -4.28 58.48
N LEU A 21 17.61 -3.07 58.56
CA LEU A 21 18.21 -1.95 59.25
C LEU A 21 18.24 -2.20 60.76
N PHE A 22 17.20 -2.80 61.33
CA PHE A 22 17.10 -3.20 62.74
C PHE A 22 18.19 -4.24 63.07
N PHE A 23 18.32 -5.31 62.29
CA PHE A 23 19.38 -6.32 62.48
C PHE A 23 20.78 -5.73 62.34
N PHE A 24 21.01 -4.80 61.41
CA PHE A 24 22.30 -4.11 61.27
C PHE A 24 22.64 -3.28 62.51
N LEU A 25 21.69 -2.58 63.12
CA LEU A 25 21.94 -1.67 64.23
C LEU A 25 22.00 -2.36 65.59
N TYR A 26 21.15 -3.37 65.84
CA TYR A 26 20.91 -3.92 67.18
C TYR A 26 21.54 -5.29 67.42
N THR A 27 22.04 -6.01 66.41
CA THR A 27 22.58 -7.35 66.63
C THR A 27 24.07 -7.29 66.99
N PRO A 28 24.50 -7.90 68.09
CA PRO A 28 25.93 -7.89 68.53
C PRO A 28 26.81 -8.80 67.67
N ALA A 29 26.24 -9.80 66.97
CA ALA A 29 26.95 -10.73 66.13
C ALA A 29 27.50 -10.07 64.85
N SER A 30 28.82 -10.00 64.68
CA SER A 30 29.47 -9.37 63.55
C SER A 30 29.04 -9.96 62.21
N PHE A 31 28.84 -11.29 62.12
CA PHE A 31 28.38 -11.98 60.91
C PHE A 31 27.05 -11.54 60.41
N VAL A 32 26.06 -11.37 61.32
CA VAL A 32 24.69 -10.91 60.98
C VAL A 32 24.73 -9.47 60.48
N ARG A 33 25.58 -8.61 61.02
CA ARG A 33 25.76 -7.23 60.56
C ARG A 33 26.34 -7.20 59.11
N TYR A 34 27.30 -8.06 58.77
CA TYR A 34 27.83 -8.11 57.42
C TYR A 34 26.81 -8.58 56.41
N ILE A 35 25.96 -9.58 56.75
CA ILE A 35 24.88 -10.03 55.84
C ILE A 35 23.84 -8.90 55.69
N ALA A 36 23.44 -8.24 56.76
CA ALA A 36 22.49 -7.14 56.69
C ALA A 36 23.03 -5.98 55.84
N ALA A 37 24.29 -5.60 56.02
CA ALA A 37 24.96 -4.59 55.22
C ALA A 37 24.99 -4.95 53.71
N LEU A 38 25.33 -6.21 53.39
CA LEU A 38 25.32 -6.70 52.04
C LEU A 38 23.94 -6.64 51.37
N LEU A 39 22.91 -7.07 52.10
CA LEU A 39 21.54 -7.02 51.60
C LEU A 39 21.05 -5.58 51.38
N ILE A 40 21.38 -4.65 52.32
CA ILE A 40 21.07 -3.22 52.15
C ILE A 40 21.80 -2.66 50.92
N LEU A 41 23.08 -2.99 50.71
CA LEU A 41 23.84 -2.57 49.57
C LEU A 41 23.21 -3.08 48.23
N LEU A 42 22.87 -4.39 48.21
CA LEU A 42 22.19 -4.98 47.03
C LEU A 42 20.88 -4.33 46.72
N PHE A 43 20.07 -4.02 47.75
CA PHE A 43 18.82 -3.33 47.62
C PHE A 43 19.01 -1.89 47.11
N ALA A 44 19.97 -1.16 47.66
CA ALA A 44 20.31 0.20 47.20
C ALA A 44 20.76 0.18 45.73
N LEU A 45 21.60 -0.80 45.34
CA LEU A 45 22.03 -1.00 43.98
C LEU A 45 20.85 -1.30 43.05
N ALA A 46 19.90 -2.15 43.47
CA ALA A 46 18.71 -2.45 42.70
C ALA A 46 17.83 -1.21 42.46
N LEU A 47 17.72 -0.32 43.46
CA LEU A 47 17.00 0.95 43.33
C LEU A 47 17.69 1.91 42.35
N ILE A 48 19.01 1.99 42.40
CA ILE A 48 19.81 2.80 41.46
C ILE A 48 19.60 2.28 40.03
N TYR A 49 19.69 0.96 39.82
CA TYR A 49 19.40 0.31 38.54
C TYR A 49 17.99 0.66 38.05
N ALA A 50 16.99 0.54 38.91
CA ALA A 50 15.61 0.82 38.55
C ALA A 50 15.38 2.26 38.04
N ARG A 51 16.18 3.21 38.50
CA ARG A 51 16.09 4.61 38.10
C ARG A 51 16.83 4.90 36.80
N ILE A 52 17.94 4.22 36.55
CA ILE A 52 18.83 4.45 35.40
C ILE A 52 18.30 3.72 34.16
N LEU A 53 17.91 2.44 34.28
CA LEU A 53 17.54 1.60 33.15
C LEU A 53 16.46 2.20 32.23
N PRO A 54 15.32 2.74 32.71
CA PRO A 54 14.33 3.30 31.82
C PRO A 54 14.81 4.50 30.99
N ARG A 55 15.80 5.25 31.55
CA ARG A 55 16.42 6.40 30.87
C ARG A 55 17.51 6.01 29.89
N ALA A 56 18.16 4.88 30.15
CA ALA A 56 19.25 4.39 29.33
C ALA A 56 18.79 3.77 28.01
N VAL A 57 17.59 3.19 27.98
CA VAL A 57 17.04 2.58 26.78
C VAL A 57 16.51 3.65 25.84
N VAL A 58 17.08 3.67 24.63
CA VAL A 58 16.63 4.48 23.49
C VAL A 58 16.24 3.53 22.39
N VAL A 59 15.02 3.71 21.85
CA VAL A 59 14.52 2.97 20.70
C VAL A 59 14.30 3.95 19.56
N THR A 60 14.73 3.57 18.37
CA THR A 60 14.53 4.32 17.14
C THR A 60 14.03 3.37 16.06
N ARG A 61 13.18 3.86 15.17
CA ARG A 61 12.77 3.12 13.98
C ARG A 61 13.83 3.34 12.90
N VAL A 62 14.15 2.29 12.14
CA VAL A 62 15.16 2.41 11.06
C VAL A 62 14.55 3.17 9.88
N ASN A 63 13.29 2.85 9.54
CA ASN A 63 12.53 3.54 8.50
C ASN A 63 11.21 4.02 9.08
N ASP A 64 10.83 5.26 8.78
CA ASP A 64 9.58 5.85 9.27
C ASP A 64 8.37 5.40 8.45
N VAL A 65 8.59 5.05 7.18
CA VAL A 65 7.56 4.56 6.26
C VAL A 65 8.02 3.28 5.58
N GLU A 66 7.26 2.24 5.77
CA GLU A 66 7.46 0.97 5.09
C GLU A 66 6.30 0.70 4.11
N ARG A 67 6.60 -0.02 3.05
CA ARG A 67 5.67 -0.32 1.97
C ARG A 67 5.67 -1.80 1.68
N GLY A 68 4.48 -2.36 1.48
CA GLY A 68 4.35 -3.76 1.12
C GLY A 68 3.02 -4.07 0.44
N ILE A 69 2.87 -5.30 -0.01
CA ILE A 69 1.68 -5.77 -0.70
C ILE A 69 0.81 -6.54 0.32
N LYS A 70 -0.50 -6.45 0.17
CA LYS A 70 -1.49 -7.19 0.96
C LYS A 70 -1.13 -8.67 1.05
N LEU A 71 -1.27 -9.24 2.25
CA LEU A 71 -0.98 -10.64 2.59
C LEU A 71 0.49 -11.07 2.45
N GLN A 72 1.40 -10.16 2.13
CA GLN A 72 2.84 -10.41 2.14
C GLN A 72 3.48 -9.93 3.44
N ASP A 73 4.61 -10.57 3.78
CA ASP A 73 5.41 -10.19 4.93
C ASP A 73 6.13 -8.87 4.66
N ILE A 74 5.89 -7.88 5.51
CA ILE A 74 6.54 -6.57 5.47
C ILE A 74 7.50 -6.53 6.65
N GLU A 75 8.79 -6.37 6.37
CA GLU A 75 9.83 -6.34 7.41
C GLU A 75 9.90 -4.96 8.05
N LEU A 76 9.78 -4.92 9.37
CA LEU A 76 9.96 -3.73 10.20
C LEU A 76 11.21 -3.89 11.04
N ARG A 77 11.94 -2.78 11.25
CA ARG A 77 13.20 -2.78 12.00
C ARG A 77 13.21 -1.71 13.08
N LEU A 78 13.49 -2.15 14.30
CA LEU A 78 13.73 -1.29 15.45
C LEU A 78 15.19 -1.37 15.86
N ARG A 79 15.83 -0.22 16.06
CA ARG A 79 17.16 -0.11 16.62
C ARG A 79 17.08 0.31 18.07
N ILE A 80 17.60 -0.53 18.95
CA ILE A 80 17.58 -0.33 20.39
C ILE A 80 19.02 -0.10 20.86
N ARG A 81 19.20 0.96 21.64
CA ARG A 81 20.52 1.35 22.17
C ARG A 81 20.49 1.51 23.67
N ASN A 82 21.46 0.92 24.35
CA ASN A 82 21.77 1.22 25.74
C ASN A 82 22.74 2.43 25.80
N ARG A 83 22.34 3.51 26.46
CA ARG A 83 23.20 4.69 26.67
C ARG A 83 23.97 4.70 27.98
N SER A 84 23.88 3.62 28.77
CA SER A 84 24.53 3.52 30.06
C SER A 84 25.71 2.55 30.06
N ILE A 85 26.58 2.73 31.05
CA ILE A 85 27.64 1.78 31.37
C ILE A 85 27.09 0.50 32.02
N LEU A 86 25.84 0.53 32.51
CA LEU A 86 25.22 -0.61 33.16
C LEU A 86 24.59 -1.53 32.10
N PRO A 87 24.81 -2.84 32.19
CA PRO A 87 24.13 -3.78 31.31
C PRO A 87 22.65 -3.78 31.64
N ILE A 88 21.82 -3.92 30.62
CA ILE A 88 20.37 -4.07 30.77
C ILE A 88 20.05 -5.54 30.61
N PRO A 89 19.68 -6.22 31.70
CA PRO A 89 19.26 -7.60 31.62
C PRO A 89 17.99 -7.71 30.77
N TYR A 90 17.34 -8.83 30.77
CA TYR A 90 16.17 -9.07 29.93
C TYR A 90 15.06 -8.02 30.11
N PHE A 91 14.65 -7.46 29.00
CA PHE A 91 13.48 -6.58 28.92
C PHE A 91 12.68 -6.91 27.66
N THR A 92 11.40 -6.64 27.70
CA THR A 92 10.48 -6.90 26.58
C THR A 92 10.23 -5.61 25.83
N VAL A 93 10.25 -5.68 24.52
CA VAL A 93 9.88 -4.60 23.59
C VAL A 93 8.60 -5.00 22.90
N VAL A 94 7.61 -4.12 22.90
CA VAL A 94 6.32 -4.28 22.22
C VAL A 94 6.11 -3.08 21.33
N ASP A 95 5.93 -3.30 20.03
CA ASP A 95 5.57 -2.24 19.09
C ASP A 95 4.08 -2.35 18.75
N ALA A 96 3.33 -1.28 18.95
CA ALA A 96 1.93 -1.26 18.57
C ALA A 96 1.82 -1.06 17.05
N HIS A 97 1.17 -2.00 16.37
CA HIS A 97 1.04 -2.03 14.91
C HIS A 97 -0.42 -1.99 14.42
N GLY A 98 -1.36 -1.61 15.31
CA GLY A 98 -2.78 -1.50 14.97
C GLY A 98 -3.38 -2.82 14.47
N PRO A 99 -4.13 -2.81 13.36
CA PRO A 99 -4.80 -4.00 12.82
C PRO A 99 -3.89 -4.89 11.95
N LEU A 100 -2.59 -4.59 11.85
CA LEU A 100 -1.65 -5.44 11.12
C LEU A 100 -1.43 -6.74 11.91
N TYR A 101 -1.41 -7.87 11.19
CA TYR A 101 -1.13 -9.16 11.80
C TYR A 101 0.38 -9.35 11.96
N THR A 102 0.81 -9.86 13.10
CA THR A 102 2.19 -10.29 13.34
C THR A 102 2.22 -11.63 14.05
N ARG A 103 3.30 -12.38 13.85
CA ARG A 103 3.50 -13.67 14.55
C ARG A 103 3.94 -13.48 16.00
N SER A 104 4.52 -12.34 16.33
CA SER A 104 5.02 -12.06 17.67
C SER A 104 4.84 -10.59 17.98
N ASP A 105 4.11 -10.29 19.06
CA ASP A 105 3.83 -8.93 19.53
C ASP A 105 4.91 -8.41 20.47
N SER A 106 5.84 -9.26 20.91
CA SER A 106 6.85 -8.91 21.90
C SER A 106 8.17 -9.63 21.69
N TRP A 107 9.26 -8.90 21.94
CA TRP A 107 10.64 -9.42 21.80
C TRP A 107 11.37 -9.26 23.11
N LEU A 108 11.97 -10.36 23.58
CA LEU A 108 12.83 -10.37 24.74
C LEU A 108 14.26 -9.99 24.31
N VAL A 109 14.79 -8.93 24.89
CA VAL A 109 16.08 -8.33 24.54
C VAL A 109 16.95 -8.17 25.79
N ASN A 110 18.25 -8.33 25.64
CA ASN A 110 19.26 -7.93 26.60
C ASN A 110 20.30 -7.04 25.91
N LEU A 111 20.88 -6.09 26.62
CA LEU A 111 21.88 -5.19 26.07
C LEU A 111 23.05 -5.03 27.05
N GLY A 112 24.24 -5.21 26.55
CA GLY A 112 25.49 -4.83 27.25
C GLY A 112 25.62 -3.30 27.41
N PRO A 113 26.67 -2.85 28.08
CA PRO A 113 26.99 -1.43 28.15
C PRO A 113 27.20 -0.83 26.76
N PHE A 114 26.54 0.28 26.48
CA PHE A 114 26.61 1.02 25.20
C PHE A 114 26.27 0.21 23.95
N GLU A 115 25.76 -1.00 24.11
CA GLU A 115 25.39 -1.90 22.99
C GLU A 115 24.23 -1.32 22.19
N VAL A 116 24.30 -1.55 20.88
CA VAL A 116 23.21 -1.28 19.92
C VAL A 116 22.79 -2.61 19.32
N ARG A 117 21.48 -2.86 19.31
CA ARG A 117 20.90 -4.07 18.71
C ARG A 117 19.74 -3.70 17.80
N GLU A 118 19.65 -4.36 16.66
CA GLU A 118 18.52 -4.27 15.76
C GLU A 118 17.61 -5.49 15.93
N ILE A 119 16.33 -5.25 15.96
CA ILE A 119 15.28 -6.26 15.95
C ILE A 119 14.53 -6.11 14.65
N SER A 120 14.47 -7.20 13.86
CA SER A 120 13.62 -7.31 12.70
C SER A 120 12.41 -8.17 13.03
N TYR A 121 11.25 -7.75 12.58
CA TYR A 121 10.02 -8.51 12.68
C TYR A 121 9.14 -8.26 11.47
N THR A 122 8.20 -9.15 11.20
CA THR A 122 7.31 -9.07 10.05
C THR A 122 5.89 -8.79 10.47
N VAL A 123 5.23 -7.93 9.69
CA VAL A 123 3.80 -7.68 9.80
C VAL A 123 3.12 -7.96 8.47
N GLN A 124 1.85 -8.33 8.49
CA GLN A 124 1.03 -8.53 7.30
C GLN A 124 -0.21 -7.66 7.35
N GLY A 125 -0.50 -6.96 6.27
CA GLY A 125 -1.77 -6.26 6.09
C GLY A 125 -2.84 -7.19 5.54
N GLN A 126 -3.96 -7.34 6.25
CA GLN A 126 -5.12 -8.11 5.79
C GLN A 126 -5.93 -7.35 4.72
N SER A 127 -5.86 -6.02 4.75
CA SER A 127 -6.47 -5.12 3.78
C SER A 127 -5.45 -4.08 3.33
N ARG A 128 -5.69 -3.45 2.18
CA ARG A 128 -4.91 -2.30 1.77
C ARG A 128 -5.18 -1.11 2.70
N GLY A 129 -4.26 -0.20 2.77
CA GLY A 129 -4.44 1.02 3.56
C GLY A 129 -3.14 1.60 4.08
N GLU A 130 -3.28 2.67 4.84
CA GLU A 130 -2.22 3.29 5.59
C GLU A 130 -2.43 2.99 7.08
N PHE A 131 -1.47 2.31 7.69
CA PHE A 131 -1.55 1.85 9.07
C PHE A 131 -0.48 2.52 9.90
N ALA A 132 -0.92 3.17 10.99
CA ALA A 132 -0.02 3.80 11.92
C ALA A 132 0.67 2.77 12.81
N LEU A 133 1.97 2.96 13.03
CA LEU A 133 2.78 2.20 13.97
C LEU A 133 3.07 3.01 15.22
N GLY A 134 3.34 2.30 16.31
CA GLY A 134 3.63 2.89 17.61
C GLY A 134 2.38 3.16 18.44
N PRO A 135 2.59 3.52 19.71
CA PRO A 135 3.84 3.70 20.43
C PRO A 135 4.59 2.41 20.74
N VAL A 136 5.91 2.49 20.91
CA VAL A 136 6.71 1.36 21.38
C VAL A 136 6.71 1.35 22.90
N THR A 137 6.39 0.20 23.47
CA THR A 137 6.43 -0.02 24.93
C THR A 137 7.60 -0.92 25.27
N VAL A 138 8.43 -0.46 26.17
CA VAL A 138 9.56 -1.23 26.71
C VAL A 138 9.29 -1.53 28.17
N GLN A 139 9.35 -2.80 28.56
CA GLN A 139 9.11 -3.24 29.91
C GLN A 139 10.21 -4.19 30.36
N GLY A 140 10.74 -3.95 31.54
CA GLY A 140 11.80 -4.81 32.10
C GLY A 140 11.78 -4.85 33.61
N SER A 141 12.65 -5.70 34.15
CA SER A 141 12.91 -5.78 35.57
C SER A 141 14.37 -5.45 35.86
N GLY A 142 14.62 -4.92 37.03
CA GLY A 142 15.96 -4.77 37.56
C GLY A 142 16.57 -6.09 38.02
N PRO A 143 17.84 -6.08 38.45
CA PRO A 143 18.49 -7.25 39.04
C PRO A 143 17.61 -7.85 40.14
N PHE A 144 17.58 -9.18 40.22
CA PHE A 144 16.80 -9.97 41.19
C PHE A 144 15.28 -9.82 41.10
N GLY A 145 14.72 -9.20 40.01
CA GLY A 145 13.26 -9.03 39.87
C GLY A 145 12.58 -8.12 40.91
N LEU A 146 13.36 -7.46 41.79
CA LEU A 146 12.83 -6.65 42.88
C LEU A 146 12.09 -5.40 42.39
N TYR A 147 12.35 -4.95 41.18
CA TYR A 147 11.75 -3.77 40.61
C TYR A 147 11.43 -3.94 39.12
N THR A 148 10.21 -3.64 38.74
CA THR A 148 9.79 -3.60 37.34
C THR A 148 9.65 -2.16 36.89
N TRP A 149 10.02 -1.91 35.63
CA TRP A 149 9.89 -0.60 35.00
C TRP A 149 9.20 -0.74 33.64
N GLN A 150 8.49 0.30 33.26
CA GLN A 150 7.85 0.40 31.96
C GLN A 150 8.09 1.78 31.39
N LYS A 151 8.42 1.86 30.12
CA LYS A 151 8.58 3.11 29.38
C LYS A 151 7.80 3.01 28.09
N ARG A 152 6.92 3.96 27.88
CA ARG A 152 6.23 4.17 26.62
C ARG A 152 7.00 5.23 25.83
N ILE A 153 7.38 4.90 24.60
CA ILE A 153 8.12 5.77 23.69
C ILE A 153 7.19 6.08 22.55
N ASP A 154 6.93 7.36 22.33
CA ASP A 154 6.16 7.83 21.20
C ASP A 154 7.07 7.80 19.97
N LEU A 155 6.91 6.78 19.15
CA LEU A 155 7.73 6.50 17.99
C LEU A 155 6.80 6.23 16.80
N PRO A 156 6.26 7.32 16.20
CA PRO A 156 5.36 7.18 15.07
C PRO A 156 6.06 6.54 13.87
N GLY A 157 5.33 5.77 13.13
CA GLY A 157 5.72 5.20 11.85
C GLY A 157 4.48 4.84 11.06
N THR A 158 4.65 4.52 9.79
CA THR A 158 3.55 4.21 8.88
C THR A 158 3.89 3.00 8.04
N VAL A 159 2.94 2.09 7.89
CA VAL A 159 2.99 1.01 6.90
C VAL A 159 1.92 1.26 5.86
N VAL A 160 2.35 1.37 4.60
CA VAL A 160 1.43 1.47 3.46
C VAL A 160 1.30 0.08 2.84
N VAL A 161 0.10 -0.48 2.91
CA VAL A 161 -0.22 -1.78 2.34
C VAL A 161 -0.91 -1.56 0.99
N TYR A 162 -0.25 -1.99 -0.07
CA TYR A 162 -0.75 -1.90 -1.43
C TYR A 162 -1.73 -3.05 -1.74
N PRO A 163 -2.73 -2.81 -2.62
CA PRO A 163 -3.54 -3.89 -3.16
C PRO A 163 -2.68 -4.85 -3.98
N THR A 164 -3.13 -6.09 -4.10
CA THR A 164 -2.46 -7.08 -4.95
C THR A 164 -2.60 -6.70 -6.42
N ILE A 165 -1.51 -6.81 -7.18
CA ILE A 165 -1.49 -6.54 -8.62
C ILE A 165 -1.62 -7.88 -9.34
N HIS A 166 -2.63 -7.99 -10.20
CA HIS A 166 -2.92 -9.18 -11.00
C HIS A 166 -2.50 -8.99 -12.45
N ARG A 167 -2.13 -10.08 -13.10
CA ARG A 167 -1.83 -10.08 -14.52
C ARG A 167 -3.13 -10.01 -15.33
N LEU A 168 -3.25 -9.03 -16.22
CA LEU A 168 -4.49 -8.72 -16.96
C LEU A 168 -4.37 -9.07 -18.45
N ASP A 169 -4.05 -10.30 -18.80
CA ASP A 169 -3.82 -10.71 -20.21
C ASP A 169 -5.06 -10.52 -21.12
N LEU A 170 -6.26 -10.49 -20.56
CA LEU A 170 -7.53 -10.38 -21.30
C LEU A 170 -7.97 -8.96 -21.60
N VAL A 171 -7.61 -8.01 -20.76
CA VAL A 171 -7.95 -6.58 -20.97
C VAL A 171 -7.34 -6.07 -22.27
N TYR A 172 -6.24 -6.67 -22.71
CA TYR A 172 -5.57 -6.35 -23.96
C TYR A 172 -6.35 -6.85 -25.19
N ARG A 173 -6.86 -8.09 -25.17
CA ARG A 173 -7.51 -8.71 -26.33
C ARG A 173 -8.86 -8.08 -26.70
N GLN A 174 -9.64 -7.67 -25.71
CA GLN A 174 -10.96 -7.06 -25.95
C GLN A 174 -10.92 -5.54 -26.07
N GLY A 175 -9.81 -4.93 -25.78
CA GLY A 175 -9.69 -3.48 -25.76
C GLY A 175 -8.96 -2.86 -26.95
N LEU A 176 -8.58 -3.67 -27.93
CA LEU A 176 -8.20 -3.13 -29.25
C LEU A 176 -9.47 -2.60 -29.91
N PRO A 177 -9.43 -1.44 -30.57
CA PRO A 177 -10.59 -0.93 -31.30
C PRO A 177 -11.04 -1.98 -32.32
N SER A 178 -12.14 -2.70 -32.01
CA SER A 178 -12.79 -3.62 -32.95
C SER A 178 -13.68 -2.80 -33.90
N GLY A 179 -13.12 -1.94 -34.62
CA GLY A 179 -13.74 -1.26 -35.74
C GLY A 179 -12.66 -1.10 -36.79
N ASN A 180 -13.00 -1.24 -38.06
CA ASN A 180 -12.13 -1.00 -39.19
C ASN A 180 -11.38 0.36 -39.10
N LEU A 181 -10.58 0.55 -38.04
CA LEU A 181 -9.44 1.41 -38.10
C LEU A 181 -8.50 0.68 -39.07
N ARG A 182 -8.70 0.92 -40.37
CA ARG A 182 -7.61 0.78 -41.28
C ARG A 182 -6.45 1.55 -40.69
N ILE A 183 -5.44 0.84 -40.21
CA ILE A 183 -4.19 1.39 -39.67
C ILE A 183 -3.39 1.99 -40.85
N ASP A 184 -4.09 2.63 -41.76
CA ASP A 184 -3.54 3.46 -42.83
C ASP A 184 -3.39 4.93 -42.41
N ASP A 185 -3.79 5.26 -41.18
CA ASP A 185 -3.57 6.59 -40.64
C ASP A 185 -2.09 6.72 -40.26
N LYS A 186 -1.33 7.27 -41.22
CA LYS A 186 0.09 7.67 -41.11
C LYS A 186 0.41 8.55 -39.88
N MET A 187 -0.57 8.87 -39.08
CA MET A 187 -0.49 9.78 -37.95
C MET A 187 0.08 9.13 -36.65
N TYR A 188 0.22 7.81 -36.63
CA TYR A 188 0.71 7.07 -35.45
C TYR A 188 1.93 6.18 -35.71
N GLU A 189 2.62 6.41 -36.83
CA GLU A 189 3.87 5.72 -37.10
C GLU A 189 4.98 6.30 -36.21
N ASP A 190 5.59 5.45 -35.40
CA ASP A 190 6.77 5.80 -34.63
C ASP A 190 8.00 5.81 -35.53
N VAL A 191 8.36 7.00 -36.04
CA VAL A 191 9.54 7.21 -36.89
C VAL A 191 10.87 6.76 -36.27
N THR A 192 10.87 6.43 -34.99
CA THR A 192 12.05 5.90 -34.27
C THR A 192 12.16 4.37 -34.39
N GLN A 193 11.08 3.67 -34.73
CA GLN A 193 11.05 2.20 -34.82
C GLN A 193 10.98 1.76 -36.28
N PHE A 194 12.16 1.57 -36.89
CA PHE A 194 12.29 1.04 -38.22
C PHE A 194 11.82 -0.42 -38.28
N ARG A 195 10.84 -0.74 -39.13
CA ARG A 195 10.28 -2.07 -39.34
C ARG A 195 10.92 -2.79 -40.51
N SER A 196 10.77 -2.19 -41.72
CA SER A 196 11.22 -2.81 -42.98
C SER A 196 11.45 -1.77 -44.08
N LEU A 197 12.05 -2.24 -45.19
CA LEU A 197 12.12 -1.50 -46.43
C LEU A 197 11.17 -2.15 -47.41
N ARG A 198 10.31 -1.36 -48.04
CA ARG A 198 9.51 -1.80 -49.20
C ARG A 198 9.82 -0.98 -50.46
N GLU A 199 9.50 -1.49 -51.61
CA GLU A 199 9.63 -0.70 -52.85
C GLU A 199 8.70 0.52 -52.79
N TYR A 200 9.19 1.65 -53.26
CA TYR A 200 8.45 2.91 -53.34
C TYR A 200 7.26 2.77 -54.32
N VAL A 201 6.12 3.23 -53.89
CA VAL A 201 4.90 3.33 -54.71
C VAL A 201 4.55 4.81 -54.87
N ALA A 202 4.08 5.18 -56.08
CA ALA A 202 3.69 6.55 -56.37
C ALA A 202 2.63 7.03 -55.34
N GLY A 203 2.97 8.11 -54.58
CA GLY A 203 2.16 8.64 -53.47
C GLY A 203 2.79 8.49 -52.12
N ASP A 204 3.90 7.74 -51.97
CA ASP A 204 4.65 7.69 -50.71
C ASP A 204 5.41 9.01 -50.45
N ASP A 205 5.59 9.31 -49.14
CA ASP A 205 6.34 10.50 -48.75
C ASP A 205 7.82 10.36 -49.12
N MET A 206 8.31 11.27 -49.95
CA MET A 206 9.71 11.29 -50.42
C MET A 206 10.72 11.44 -49.26
N LYS A 207 10.32 11.99 -48.12
CA LYS A 207 11.18 12.10 -46.92
C LYS A 207 11.51 10.74 -46.29
N ARG A 208 10.75 9.71 -46.64
CA ARG A 208 10.91 8.35 -46.13
C ARG A 208 11.75 7.46 -47.04
N ILE A 209 12.24 7.98 -48.13
CA ILE A 209 13.11 7.21 -49.04
C ILE A 209 14.45 6.94 -48.37
N ASN A 210 14.80 5.64 -48.30
CA ASN A 210 16.12 5.24 -47.85
C ASN A 210 17.11 5.31 -49.03
N TRP A 211 17.71 6.49 -49.22
CA TRP A 211 18.64 6.74 -50.30
C TRP A 211 19.84 5.78 -50.32
N LYS A 212 20.27 5.31 -49.14
CA LYS A 212 21.40 4.38 -49.00
C LYS A 212 21.05 2.98 -49.51
N ALA A 213 19.86 2.50 -49.28
CA ALA A 213 19.38 1.21 -49.79
C ALA A 213 19.04 1.32 -51.30
N SER A 214 18.39 2.41 -51.72
CA SER A 214 17.99 2.67 -53.10
C SER A 214 19.19 2.76 -54.01
N ALA A 215 20.28 3.38 -53.61
CA ALA A 215 21.52 3.51 -54.39
C ALA A 215 22.24 2.16 -54.67
N LYS A 216 21.89 1.08 -53.94
CA LYS A 216 22.52 -0.24 -54.13
C LYS A 216 21.76 -1.13 -55.10
N THR A 217 20.51 -0.82 -55.43
CA THR A 217 19.60 -1.77 -56.08
C THR A 217 18.90 -1.21 -57.30
N ASP A 218 19.19 0.01 -57.74
CA ASP A 218 18.54 0.71 -58.85
C ASP A 218 17.00 0.86 -58.73
N LYS A 219 16.46 0.65 -57.51
CA LYS A 219 15.06 0.81 -57.16
C LYS A 219 14.91 1.70 -55.95
N LEU A 220 13.84 2.50 -55.93
CA LEU A 220 13.55 3.33 -54.75
C LEU A 220 12.91 2.49 -53.67
N PHE A 221 13.45 2.61 -52.42
CA PHE A 221 12.93 1.96 -51.23
C PHE A 221 12.44 2.99 -50.21
N THR A 222 11.24 2.76 -49.71
CA THR A 222 10.63 3.55 -48.60
C THR A 222 10.80 2.81 -47.27
N MET A 223 11.14 3.56 -46.22
CA MET A 223 11.18 3.04 -44.87
C MET A 223 9.76 2.88 -44.33
N GLU A 224 9.45 1.67 -43.87
CA GLU A 224 8.27 1.38 -43.07
C GLU A 224 8.65 1.43 -41.60
N PHE A 225 7.83 2.12 -40.83
CA PHE A 225 7.98 2.22 -39.38
C PHE A 225 6.89 1.39 -38.70
N ASP A 226 7.18 0.89 -37.49
CA ASP A 226 6.16 0.24 -36.70
C ASP A 226 5.14 1.29 -36.24
N SER A 227 3.87 1.01 -36.45
CA SER A 227 2.79 1.81 -35.89
C SER A 227 2.63 1.43 -34.40
N THR A 228 3.18 2.23 -33.54
CA THR A 228 2.90 2.10 -32.11
C THR A 228 1.52 2.71 -31.86
N LEU A 229 0.56 1.88 -31.53
CA LEU A 229 -0.76 2.35 -31.09
C LEU A 229 -0.60 3.09 -29.76
N TYR A 230 -0.37 4.40 -29.85
CA TYR A 230 -0.32 5.27 -28.69
C TYR A 230 -1.73 5.79 -28.42
N PHE A 231 -2.24 5.50 -27.22
CA PHE A 231 -3.50 6.06 -26.74
C PHE A 231 -3.42 6.28 -25.23
N PRO A 232 -3.88 7.44 -24.75
CA PRO A 232 -4.00 7.65 -23.31
C PRO A 232 -5.04 6.72 -22.71
N VAL A 233 -4.85 6.34 -21.46
CA VAL A 233 -5.78 5.48 -20.71
C VAL A 233 -6.26 6.23 -19.48
N LEU A 234 -7.56 6.28 -19.26
CA LEU A 234 -8.16 6.80 -18.03
C LEU A 234 -8.86 5.66 -17.30
N VAL A 235 -8.41 5.38 -16.09
CA VAL A 235 -9.05 4.39 -15.21
C VAL A 235 -10.04 5.10 -14.30
N ILE A 236 -11.28 4.69 -14.34
CA ILE A 236 -12.36 5.19 -13.50
C ILE A 236 -12.78 4.09 -12.54
N LEU A 237 -12.62 4.34 -11.24
CA LEU A 237 -13.01 3.40 -10.19
C LEU A 237 -14.29 3.88 -9.50
N ASN A 238 -15.39 3.13 -9.66
CA ASN A 238 -16.55 3.32 -8.83
C ASN A 238 -16.30 2.70 -7.44
N PHE A 239 -16.15 3.55 -6.44
CA PHE A 239 -15.88 3.17 -5.07
C PHE A 239 -16.97 3.67 -4.10
N CYS A 240 -18.19 3.89 -4.65
CA CYS A 240 -19.36 4.22 -3.86
C CYS A 240 -19.87 2.98 -3.13
N ARG A 241 -19.93 3.06 -1.80
CA ARG A 241 -20.30 1.92 -0.94
C ARG A 241 -21.70 1.38 -1.22
N ASP A 242 -22.63 2.25 -1.57
CA ASP A 242 -24.04 1.90 -1.78
C ASP A 242 -24.28 1.15 -3.08
N ASP A 243 -23.39 1.25 -4.05
CA ASP A 243 -23.45 0.52 -5.31
C ASP A 243 -23.04 -0.96 -5.16
N TYR A 244 -22.43 -1.33 -4.02
CA TYR A 244 -21.97 -2.70 -3.77
C TYR A 244 -22.97 -3.50 -2.92
N PRO A 245 -23.23 -4.78 -3.27
CA PRO A 245 -24.13 -5.66 -2.52
C PRO A 245 -23.70 -5.80 -1.04
N ALA A 246 -24.62 -5.57 -0.11
CA ALA A 246 -24.32 -5.46 1.32
C ALA A 246 -23.57 -6.69 1.91
N ARG A 247 -23.91 -7.91 1.47
CA ARG A 247 -23.32 -9.15 1.99
C ARG A 247 -21.84 -9.35 1.65
N GLN A 248 -21.38 -8.81 0.53
CA GLN A 248 -20.03 -9.02 0.01
C GLN A 248 -19.28 -7.70 -0.25
N ARG A 249 -19.82 -6.60 0.25
CA ARG A 249 -19.37 -5.24 -0.02
C ARG A 249 -17.86 -5.07 0.11
N GLU A 250 -17.32 -5.36 1.28
CA GLU A 250 -15.88 -5.17 1.56
C GLU A 250 -14.99 -6.02 0.61
N SER A 251 -15.38 -7.27 0.39
CA SER A 251 -14.64 -8.16 -0.51
C SER A 251 -14.67 -7.68 -1.97
N LEU A 252 -15.82 -7.22 -2.45
CA LEU A 252 -15.96 -6.74 -3.83
C LEU A 252 -15.26 -5.40 -4.03
N MET A 253 -15.29 -4.51 -3.02
CA MET A 253 -14.57 -3.24 -3.06
C MET A 253 -13.06 -3.45 -3.05
N GLU A 254 -12.55 -4.41 -2.25
CA GLU A 254 -11.13 -4.78 -2.30
C GLU A 254 -10.72 -5.31 -3.68
N ARG A 255 -11.55 -6.17 -4.28
CA ARG A 255 -11.30 -6.68 -5.64
C ARG A 255 -11.36 -5.57 -6.69
N ALA A 256 -12.26 -4.59 -6.54
CA ALA A 256 -12.32 -3.41 -7.39
C ALA A 256 -11.01 -2.62 -7.33
N ALA A 257 -10.50 -2.40 -6.13
CA ALA A 257 -9.24 -1.71 -5.94
C ALA A 257 -8.04 -2.49 -6.49
N GLU A 258 -7.99 -3.82 -6.29
CA GLU A 258 -6.94 -4.69 -6.86
C GLU A 258 -6.96 -4.64 -8.40
N LEU A 259 -8.15 -4.68 -9.00
CA LEU A 259 -8.29 -4.58 -10.44
C LEU A 259 -7.89 -3.19 -10.95
N ALA A 260 -8.40 -2.13 -10.32
CA ALA A 260 -8.06 -0.75 -10.67
C ALA A 260 -6.57 -0.45 -10.51
N ALA A 261 -5.89 -1.09 -9.56
CA ALA A 261 -4.44 -0.99 -9.38
C ALA A 261 -3.66 -1.77 -10.44
N SER A 262 -4.22 -2.89 -10.94
CA SER A 262 -3.54 -3.74 -11.91
C SER A 262 -3.49 -3.11 -13.30
N VAL A 263 -4.52 -2.35 -13.69
CA VAL A 263 -4.63 -1.70 -15.00
C VAL A 263 -3.47 -0.72 -15.28
N PRO A 264 -3.09 0.20 -14.38
CA PRO A 264 -1.98 1.11 -14.60
C PRO A 264 -0.66 0.40 -14.87
N PHE A 265 -0.35 -0.67 -14.13
CA PHE A 265 0.89 -1.42 -14.35
C PHE A 265 0.92 -2.11 -15.69
N PHE A 266 -0.20 -2.69 -16.12
CA PHE A 266 -0.32 -3.33 -17.42
C PHE A 266 -0.06 -2.32 -18.56
N TYR A 267 -0.74 -1.18 -18.56
CA TYR A 267 -0.58 -0.19 -19.63
C TYR A 267 0.76 0.56 -19.57
N THR A 268 1.37 0.70 -18.40
CA THR A 268 2.72 1.25 -18.26
C THR A 268 3.75 0.36 -18.94
N GLN A 269 3.60 -0.97 -18.89
CA GLN A 269 4.47 -1.90 -19.63
C GLN A 269 4.34 -1.71 -21.16
N LEU A 270 3.17 -1.28 -21.62
CA LEU A 270 2.90 -0.93 -23.01
C LEU A 270 3.29 0.52 -23.35
N LYS A 271 3.99 1.22 -22.44
CA LYS A 271 4.43 2.63 -22.59
C LYS A 271 3.29 3.62 -22.84
N GLN A 272 2.06 3.31 -22.42
CA GLN A 272 0.91 4.20 -22.53
C GLN A 272 0.87 5.22 -21.37
N GLU A 273 0.26 6.37 -21.62
CA GLU A 273 -0.06 7.34 -20.58
C GLU A 273 -1.30 6.93 -19.83
N ILE A 274 -1.30 7.10 -18.50
CA ILE A 274 -2.37 6.64 -17.64
C ILE A 274 -2.80 7.74 -16.68
N GLY A 275 -4.11 7.92 -16.57
CA GLY A 275 -4.78 8.71 -15.56
C GLY A 275 -5.67 7.84 -14.68
N PHE A 276 -6.06 8.36 -13.54
CA PHE A 276 -6.94 7.68 -12.60
C PHE A 276 -7.92 8.66 -11.96
N ILE A 277 -9.17 8.23 -11.77
CA ILE A 277 -10.16 8.95 -10.99
C ILE A 277 -11.06 7.95 -10.25
N SER A 278 -11.50 8.30 -9.04
CA SER A 278 -12.40 7.47 -8.24
C SER A 278 -13.41 8.30 -7.49
N THR A 279 -14.61 7.73 -7.31
CA THR A 279 -15.65 8.26 -6.40
C THR A 279 -15.22 8.17 -4.93
N GLY A 280 -14.20 7.36 -4.59
CA GLY A 280 -13.67 7.28 -3.24
C GLY A 280 -12.88 8.52 -2.85
N ASN A 281 -12.86 8.84 -1.55
CA ASN A 281 -12.17 10.01 -1.00
C ASN A 281 -10.83 9.62 -0.37
N LEU A 282 -9.88 10.56 -0.42
CA LEU A 282 -8.66 10.47 0.39
C LEU A 282 -8.97 10.98 1.81
N PRO A 283 -8.42 10.33 2.84
CA PRO A 283 -8.56 10.82 4.21
C PRO A 283 -8.10 12.27 4.34
N GLY A 284 -9.00 13.15 4.81
CA GLY A 284 -8.73 14.57 5.00
C GLY A 284 -8.79 15.45 3.74
N ALA A 285 -9.14 14.91 2.58
CA ALA A 285 -9.37 15.67 1.36
C ALA A 285 -10.87 15.67 0.98
N SER A 286 -11.33 16.78 0.41
CA SER A 286 -12.67 16.90 -0.18
C SER A 286 -12.56 16.72 -1.70
N GLY A 287 -13.46 15.93 -2.30
CA GLY A 287 -13.52 15.69 -3.74
C GLY A 287 -13.02 14.32 -4.17
N TYR A 288 -13.05 14.08 -5.46
CA TYR A 288 -12.65 12.79 -6.05
C TYR A 288 -11.14 12.56 -5.95
N ALA A 289 -10.74 11.31 -5.70
CA ALA A 289 -9.34 10.94 -5.77
C ALA A 289 -8.91 10.89 -7.24
N THR A 290 -7.99 11.77 -7.66
CA THR A 290 -7.59 11.92 -9.06
C THR A 290 -6.08 11.87 -9.25
N ALA A 291 -5.65 11.28 -10.38
CA ALA A 291 -4.29 11.38 -10.89
C ALA A 291 -4.35 11.74 -12.39
N PRO A 292 -3.61 12.78 -12.84
CA PRO A 292 -3.65 13.21 -14.23
C PRO A 292 -3.08 12.14 -15.17
N ILE A 293 -3.43 12.23 -16.47
CA ILE A 293 -2.90 11.34 -17.50
C ILE A 293 -1.43 11.67 -17.73
N LYS A 294 -0.54 10.74 -17.40
CA LYS A 294 0.91 10.86 -17.56
C LYS A 294 1.55 9.49 -17.82
N ALA A 295 2.71 9.49 -18.47
CA ALA A 295 3.50 8.31 -18.68
C ALA A 295 4.48 8.04 -17.53
N GLY A 296 4.92 6.80 -17.39
CA GLY A 296 6.04 6.40 -16.57
C GLY A 296 5.68 5.55 -15.35
N TYR A 297 6.63 4.69 -14.99
CA TYR A 297 6.47 3.74 -13.88
C TYR A 297 6.25 4.43 -12.53
N GLY A 298 6.97 5.53 -12.28
CA GLY A 298 6.78 6.32 -11.04
C GLY A 298 5.38 6.91 -10.92
N HIS A 299 4.74 7.25 -12.05
CA HIS A 299 3.36 7.72 -12.05
C HIS A 299 2.38 6.59 -11.72
N ALA A 300 2.58 5.38 -12.28
CA ALA A 300 1.79 4.20 -11.94
C ALA A 300 1.93 3.83 -10.45
N GLN A 301 3.14 3.94 -9.88
CA GLN A 301 3.34 3.80 -8.43
C GLN A 301 2.57 4.84 -7.62
N GLY A 302 2.54 6.10 -8.08
CA GLY A 302 1.74 7.15 -7.46
C GLY A 302 0.25 6.84 -7.47
N ILE A 303 -0.27 6.29 -8.57
CA ILE A 303 -1.67 5.81 -8.65
C ILE A 303 -1.90 4.65 -7.68
N LEU A 304 -0.97 3.69 -7.56
CA LEU A 304 -1.05 2.59 -6.60
C LEU A 304 -1.12 3.09 -5.16
N GLU A 305 -0.26 4.05 -4.81
CA GLU A 305 -0.27 4.68 -3.49
C GLU A 305 -1.58 5.41 -3.23
N LEU A 306 -2.11 6.11 -4.21
CA LEU A 306 -3.42 6.77 -4.13
C LEU A 306 -4.52 5.73 -3.90
N ILE A 307 -4.59 4.65 -4.67
CA ILE A 307 -5.59 3.59 -4.52
C ILE A 307 -5.48 2.92 -3.14
N SER A 308 -4.26 2.76 -2.58
CA SER A 308 -4.10 2.18 -1.25
C SER A 308 -4.74 3.03 -0.15
N LYS A 309 -4.76 4.36 -0.32
CA LYS A 309 -5.27 5.32 0.67
C LYS A 309 -6.75 5.67 0.52
N ILE A 310 -7.35 5.34 -0.63
CA ILE A 310 -8.76 5.66 -0.89
C ILE A 310 -9.66 4.91 0.11
N ALA A 311 -10.49 5.68 0.81
CA ALA A 311 -11.58 5.19 1.64
C ALA A 311 -12.90 5.19 0.86
N SER A 312 -13.78 4.26 1.19
CA SER A 312 -15.14 4.25 0.67
C SER A 312 -15.94 5.41 1.25
N VAL A 313 -16.72 6.06 0.41
CA VAL A 313 -17.62 7.13 0.83
C VAL A 313 -18.99 6.54 1.17
N GLU A 314 -19.51 6.87 2.35
CA GLU A 314 -20.91 6.68 2.71
C GLU A 314 -21.70 7.89 2.24
N GLY A 315 -22.78 7.65 1.47
CA GLY A 315 -23.58 8.71 0.88
C GLY A 315 -23.14 9.11 -0.53
N HIS A 316 -23.99 9.80 -1.22
CA HIS A 316 -24.04 10.06 -2.67
C HIS A 316 -22.76 10.69 -3.28
N ALA A 317 -21.68 9.93 -3.37
CA ALA A 317 -20.69 10.23 -4.40
C ALA A 317 -21.32 9.81 -5.73
N ASP A 318 -21.90 10.77 -6.45
CA ASP A 318 -22.59 10.50 -7.69
C ASP A 318 -21.58 10.07 -8.77
N PHE A 319 -21.59 8.77 -9.10
CA PHE A 319 -20.78 8.23 -10.20
C PHE A 319 -21.02 9.00 -11.51
N ASN A 320 -22.28 9.38 -11.76
CA ASN A 320 -22.65 10.09 -12.98
C ASN A 320 -22.01 11.48 -13.02
N ALA A 321 -22.06 12.23 -11.92
CA ALA A 321 -21.44 13.54 -11.81
C ALA A 321 -19.91 13.44 -12.02
N MET A 322 -19.23 12.50 -11.33
CA MET A 322 -17.81 12.25 -11.50
C MET A 322 -17.46 11.89 -12.95
N PHE A 323 -18.28 11.02 -13.59
CA PHE A 323 -18.03 10.59 -14.96
C PHE A 323 -18.15 11.76 -15.94
N TYR A 324 -19.11 12.64 -15.76
CA TYR A 324 -19.26 13.85 -16.59
C TYR A 324 -18.11 14.84 -16.37
N GLU A 325 -17.74 15.09 -15.11
CA GLU A 325 -16.61 15.98 -14.78
C GLU A 325 -15.29 15.42 -15.32
N SER A 326 -15.06 14.12 -15.22
CA SER A 326 -13.86 13.47 -15.76
C SER A 326 -13.79 13.49 -17.29
N GLY A 327 -14.92 13.50 -17.97
CA GLY A 327 -15.00 13.58 -19.44
C GLY A 327 -14.62 14.95 -19.99
N VAL A 328 -14.64 16.00 -19.16
CA VAL A 328 -14.23 17.35 -19.55
C VAL A 328 -12.69 17.42 -19.50
N GLY A 329 -12.05 17.54 -20.67
CA GLY A 329 -10.59 17.66 -20.77
C GLY A 329 -9.83 16.36 -21.01
N VAL A 330 -10.52 15.25 -21.21
CA VAL A 330 -9.88 14.00 -21.64
C VAL A 330 -9.48 14.11 -23.12
N PRO A 331 -8.21 13.82 -23.49
CA PRO A 331 -7.76 13.87 -24.87
C PRO A 331 -8.62 12.97 -25.80
N MET A 332 -8.85 13.41 -27.05
CA MET A 332 -9.53 12.56 -28.03
C MET A 332 -8.76 11.25 -28.24
N GLY A 333 -9.48 10.13 -28.38
CA GLY A 333 -8.86 8.82 -28.53
C GLY A 333 -8.46 8.14 -27.22
N THR A 334 -8.70 8.78 -26.07
CA THR A 334 -8.44 8.16 -24.75
C THR A 334 -9.33 6.92 -24.59
N LYS A 335 -8.68 5.82 -24.16
CA LYS A 335 -9.39 4.62 -23.71
C LYS A 335 -9.82 4.79 -22.26
N VAL A 336 -11.11 4.74 -22.02
CA VAL A 336 -11.67 4.84 -20.67
C VAL A 336 -12.00 3.45 -20.16
N ILE A 337 -11.40 3.06 -19.04
CA ILE A 337 -11.62 1.78 -18.39
C ILE A 337 -12.36 2.02 -17.08
N VAL A 338 -13.59 1.54 -17.02
CA VAL A 338 -14.45 1.71 -15.85
C VAL A 338 -14.44 0.43 -15.02
N VAL A 339 -14.02 0.52 -13.79
CA VAL A 339 -14.06 -0.58 -12.81
C VAL A 339 -15.22 -0.31 -11.85
N SER A 340 -16.24 -1.19 -11.86
CA SER A 340 -17.47 -0.98 -11.10
C SER A 340 -18.13 -2.30 -10.72
N PRO A 341 -18.98 -2.32 -9.66
CA PRO A 341 -19.99 -3.36 -9.49
C PRO A 341 -21.04 -3.29 -10.60
N PRO A 342 -22.03 -4.19 -10.62
CA PRO A 342 -23.16 -4.08 -11.55
C PRO A 342 -23.81 -2.70 -11.50
N PHE A 343 -24.02 -2.10 -12.68
CA PHE A 343 -24.58 -0.76 -12.80
C PHE A 343 -26.09 -0.74 -12.56
N ASN A 344 -26.57 0.35 -11.99
CA ASN A 344 -27.98 0.70 -12.05
C ASN A 344 -28.32 1.31 -13.43
N GLN A 345 -29.64 1.45 -13.73
CA GLN A 345 -30.13 1.97 -15.01
C GLN A 345 -29.52 3.33 -15.37
N SER A 346 -29.49 4.25 -14.41
CA SER A 346 -28.94 5.61 -14.62
C SER A 346 -27.47 5.64 -15.00
N GLN A 347 -26.67 4.84 -14.33
CA GLN A 347 -25.22 4.71 -14.61
C GLN A 347 -24.97 4.08 -15.99
N ALA A 348 -25.74 3.05 -16.34
CA ALA A 348 -25.64 2.40 -17.62
C ALA A 348 -26.01 3.34 -18.78
N ASP A 349 -27.07 4.15 -18.63
CA ASP A 349 -27.51 5.12 -19.64
C ASP A 349 -26.41 6.18 -19.91
N VAL A 350 -25.72 6.63 -18.87
CA VAL A 350 -24.59 7.55 -19.00
C VAL A 350 -23.45 6.94 -19.81
N LEU A 351 -23.07 5.69 -19.51
CA LEU A 351 -22.00 5.00 -20.25
C LEU A 351 -22.37 4.72 -21.70
N ILE A 352 -23.61 4.30 -21.97
CA ILE A 352 -24.13 4.09 -23.31
C ILE A 352 -24.11 5.39 -24.12
N SER A 353 -24.53 6.49 -23.50
CA SER A 353 -24.52 7.80 -24.17
C SER A 353 -23.11 8.26 -24.50
N ALA A 354 -22.14 8.01 -23.59
CA ALA A 354 -20.74 8.31 -23.82
C ALA A 354 -20.15 7.47 -24.98
N LYS A 355 -20.46 6.18 -25.04
CA LYS A 355 -20.05 5.31 -26.15
C LYS A 355 -20.65 5.77 -27.49
N ARG A 356 -21.93 6.17 -27.50
CA ARG A 356 -22.57 6.73 -28.71
C ARG A 356 -21.93 8.03 -29.19
N ARG A 357 -21.31 8.80 -28.28
CA ARG A 357 -20.51 10.00 -28.62
C ARG A 357 -19.10 9.68 -29.10
N GLY A 358 -18.74 8.40 -29.26
CA GLY A 358 -17.45 7.96 -29.78
C GLY A 358 -16.38 7.73 -28.72
N MET A 359 -16.71 7.74 -27.41
CA MET A 359 -15.74 7.37 -26.37
C MET A 359 -15.40 5.87 -26.46
N ASN A 360 -14.09 5.56 -26.40
CA ASN A 360 -13.60 4.18 -26.34
C ASN A 360 -13.71 3.65 -24.90
N LEU A 361 -14.82 2.97 -24.60
CA LEU A 361 -15.14 2.49 -23.27
C LEU A 361 -14.92 0.98 -23.15
N LEU A 362 -14.25 0.58 -22.07
CA LEU A 362 -14.16 -0.79 -21.59
C LEU A 362 -14.66 -0.83 -20.14
N VAL A 363 -15.61 -1.68 -19.87
CA VAL A 363 -16.15 -1.87 -18.52
C VAL A 363 -15.64 -3.16 -17.94
N LEU A 364 -14.99 -3.08 -16.79
CA LEU A 364 -14.57 -4.21 -15.98
C LEU A 364 -15.54 -4.34 -14.81
N GLN A 365 -16.51 -5.21 -14.97
CA GLN A 365 -17.55 -5.43 -13.97
C GLN A 365 -17.14 -6.50 -12.98
N ILE A 366 -17.25 -6.20 -11.69
CA ILE A 366 -16.91 -7.12 -10.62
C ILE A 366 -18.18 -7.84 -10.19
N GLU A 367 -18.21 -9.15 -10.42
CA GLU A 367 -19.36 -9.97 -10.07
C GLU A 367 -19.21 -10.62 -8.70
N SER A 368 -20.34 -10.73 -8.00
CA SER A 368 -20.52 -11.66 -6.90
C SER A 368 -20.60 -13.08 -7.45
N GLN A 369 -19.97 -14.06 -6.80
CA GLN A 369 -20.05 -15.47 -7.21
C GLN A 369 -21.49 -16.04 -7.24
N VAL A 370 -22.46 -15.30 -6.72
CA VAL A 370 -23.85 -15.76 -6.52
C VAL A 370 -24.83 -15.23 -7.56
N GLU A 371 -24.53 -14.10 -8.19
CA GLU A 371 -25.44 -13.49 -9.17
C GLU A 371 -24.70 -13.19 -10.48
N LYS A 372 -24.88 -14.08 -11.47
CA LYS A 372 -24.66 -13.74 -12.87
C LYS A 372 -25.83 -12.88 -13.36
N VAL A 373 -25.81 -11.60 -13.06
CA VAL A 373 -26.73 -10.65 -13.69
C VAL A 373 -25.89 -9.74 -14.58
N VAL A 374 -25.41 -10.29 -15.68
CA VAL A 374 -25.20 -9.45 -16.86
C VAL A 374 -26.59 -9.28 -17.46
N ASP A 375 -27.17 -8.12 -17.28
CA ASP A 375 -28.37 -7.77 -18.02
C ASP A 375 -28.01 -7.85 -19.50
N GLU A 376 -28.55 -8.82 -20.24
CA GLU A 376 -28.26 -9.06 -21.66
C GLU A 376 -28.44 -7.79 -22.50
N TYR A 377 -29.29 -6.88 -22.02
CA TYR A 377 -29.55 -5.58 -22.62
C TYR A 377 -28.28 -4.69 -22.64
N PHE A 378 -27.44 -4.73 -21.61
CA PHE A 378 -26.23 -3.91 -21.52
C PHE A 378 -25.03 -4.57 -22.19
N ALA A 379 -24.95 -5.89 -22.21
CA ALA A 379 -23.85 -6.64 -22.82
C ALA A 379 -23.73 -6.39 -24.34
N GLY A 380 -24.85 -6.14 -25.04
CA GLY A 380 -24.83 -5.77 -26.47
C GLY A 380 -24.43 -4.31 -26.75
N ALA A 381 -24.70 -3.40 -25.79
CA ALA A 381 -24.45 -1.97 -25.96
C ALA A 381 -23.07 -1.52 -25.50
N LEU A 382 -22.48 -2.19 -24.48
CA LEU A 382 -21.18 -1.86 -23.89
C LEU A 382 -20.21 -3.02 -24.04
N ASN A 383 -18.91 -2.73 -24.12
CA ASN A 383 -17.87 -3.76 -24.00
C ASN A 383 -17.68 -4.07 -22.50
N VAL A 384 -18.43 -5.04 -21.99
CA VAL A 384 -18.38 -5.44 -20.58
C VAL A 384 -17.61 -6.73 -20.44
N VAL A 385 -16.64 -6.74 -19.54
CA VAL A 385 -15.88 -7.92 -19.14
C VAL A 385 -16.20 -8.20 -17.69
N SER A 386 -16.89 -9.31 -17.44
CA SER A 386 -17.21 -9.76 -16.09
C SER A 386 -16.02 -10.48 -15.47
N ILE A 387 -15.62 -10.05 -14.28
CA ILE A 387 -14.45 -10.59 -13.55
C ILE A 387 -14.93 -11.28 -12.27
N GLY A 388 -15.06 -12.61 -12.34
CA GLY A 388 -15.49 -13.43 -11.20
C GLY A 388 -14.40 -13.75 -10.18
N ARG A 389 -13.18 -14.10 -10.59
CA ARG A 389 -12.01 -14.36 -9.71
C ARG A 389 -10.76 -13.70 -10.26
N LEU A 390 -10.03 -13.00 -9.39
CA LEU A 390 -8.68 -12.53 -9.64
C LEU A 390 -7.71 -13.59 -9.07
N GLY A 391 -7.01 -14.29 -9.94
CA GLY A 391 -6.00 -15.28 -9.53
C GLY A 391 -6.25 -16.67 -10.11
N GLY A 392 -5.53 -17.00 -11.15
CA GLY A 392 -5.13 -18.37 -11.50
C GLY A 392 -6.04 -19.20 -12.36
N GLU A 393 -7.20 -18.76 -12.83
CA GLU A 393 -7.95 -19.50 -13.84
C GLU A 393 -8.73 -18.61 -14.79
N THR A 394 -8.69 -18.96 -16.05
CA THR A 394 -9.31 -18.38 -17.23
C THR A 394 -10.62 -17.62 -16.98
N ILE A 395 -10.57 -16.35 -17.28
CA ILE A 395 -11.75 -15.51 -17.46
C ILE A 395 -12.44 -16.00 -18.73
N HIS A 396 -13.63 -16.57 -18.62
CA HIS A 396 -14.48 -16.87 -19.77
C HIS A 396 -15.17 -15.57 -20.18
N GLY A 397 -14.89 -15.13 -21.41
CA GLY A 397 -15.62 -14.05 -22.09
C GLY A 397 -16.98 -14.53 -22.60
#